data_2de57b3a2bedeea053278f2f19c2a1f1
#
_entry.id   2de57b3a2bedeea053278f2f19c2a1f1
#
_cell.length_a   1.000
_cell.length_b   1.000
_cell.length_c   1.000
_cell.angle_alpha   90.00
_cell.angle_beta   90.00
_cell.angle_gamma   90.00
#
_symmetry.space_group_name_H-M   'P 1'
#
loop_
_entity.id
_entity.type
_entity.pdbx_description
1 polymer ?
#
loop_
_entity_poly.entity_id
_entity_poly.type
_entity_poly.pdbx_seq_one_letter_code
_entity_poly.pdbx_strand_id
1 'polypeptide(L)'
;FVDPDNGMIVRSAAGTPRANKYVEPSELTDYYSQGASVIYYQHKARYNDTFYINRHKELLSHEMLSDAAGLCIKFIPISQRYYFFIIQPRHSEMIQNQIDMMMSSEWRKCFALLK
;
A
#
# COMPACT_ATOMS: atom_id res chain seq x y z
N PHE A 1 3.87 -2.91 -9.36
CA PHE A 1 4.12 -1.78 -8.44
C PHE A 1 3.44 -0.52 -8.97
N VAL A 2 2.74 0.17 -8.11
CA VAL A 2 2.03 1.41 -8.45
C VAL A 2 2.61 2.56 -7.62
N ASP A 3 3.15 3.57 -8.26
CA ASP A 3 3.88 4.66 -7.63
C ASP A 3 3.26 6.03 -7.98
N PRO A 4 2.06 6.35 -7.46
CA PRO A 4 1.51 7.69 -7.61
C PRO A 4 2.30 8.67 -6.74
N ASP A 5 2.33 9.95 -7.13
CA ASP A 5 3.08 10.97 -6.39
C ASP A 5 2.65 11.06 -4.92
N ASN A 6 1.36 10.95 -4.65
CA ASN A 6 0.82 11.18 -3.31
C ASN A 6 0.08 9.98 -2.70
N GLY A 7 -0.08 8.88 -3.44
CA GLY A 7 -0.75 7.69 -2.95
C GLY A 7 -2.20 7.56 -3.42
N MET A 8 -3.04 6.90 -2.61
CA MET A 8 -4.45 6.69 -2.96
C MET A 8 -5.23 8.00 -2.85
N ILE A 9 -6.13 8.25 -3.79
CA ILE A 9 -6.87 9.51 -3.86
C ILE A 9 -7.62 9.80 -2.57
N VAL A 10 -7.60 11.07 -2.16
CA VAL A 10 -8.37 11.56 -1.02
C VAL A 10 -9.55 12.40 -1.52
N ARG A 11 -10.59 12.49 -0.67
CA ARG A 11 -11.82 13.19 -1.05
C ARG A 11 -11.56 14.64 -1.52
N SER A 12 -10.64 15.34 -0.87
CA SER A 12 -10.32 16.73 -1.19
C SER A 12 -9.66 16.90 -2.55
N ALA A 13 -9.04 15.86 -3.10
CA ALA A 13 -8.39 15.89 -4.40
C ALA A 13 -9.28 15.38 -5.54
N ALA A 14 -10.30 14.58 -5.21
CA ALA A 14 -11.18 13.97 -6.20
C ALA A 14 -11.88 15.05 -7.03
N GLY A 15 -11.85 14.88 -8.36
CA GLY A 15 -12.46 15.83 -9.30
C GLY A 15 -11.69 17.14 -9.49
N THR A 16 -10.49 17.27 -8.94
CA THR A 16 -9.63 18.44 -9.07
C THR A 16 -8.42 18.13 -9.97
N PRO A 17 -7.68 19.16 -10.46
CA PRO A 17 -6.44 18.93 -11.21
C PRO A 17 -5.38 18.15 -10.43
N ARG A 18 -5.47 18.14 -9.08
CA ARG A 18 -4.54 17.37 -8.23
C ARG A 18 -4.82 15.86 -8.27
N ALA A 19 -5.96 15.44 -8.79
CA ALA A 19 -6.35 14.02 -8.79
C ALA A 19 -5.36 13.14 -9.57
N ASN A 20 -4.67 13.69 -10.58
CA ASN A 20 -3.70 12.93 -11.36
C ASN A 20 -2.44 12.54 -10.60
N LYS A 21 -2.24 13.10 -9.40
CA LYS A 21 -1.13 12.72 -8.50
C LYS A 21 -1.48 11.57 -7.56
N TYR A 22 -2.68 11.01 -7.69
CA TYR A 22 -3.19 9.95 -6.83
C TYR A 22 -3.63 8.76 -7.66
N VAL A 23 -3.59 7.57 -7.06
CA VAL A 23 -4.17 6.37 -7.65
C VAL A 23 -5.60 6.19 -7.15
N GLU A 24 -6.48 5.79 -8.06
CA GLU A 24 -7.87 5.46 -7.73
C GLU A 24 -7.95 4.04 -7.17
N PRO A 25 -8.83 3.78 -6.17
CA PRO A 25 -9.05 2.42 -5.69
C PRO A 25 -9.45 1.43 -6.79
N SER A 26 -10.20 1.88 -7.78
CA SER A 26 -10.62 1.04 -8.91
C SER A 26 -9.43 0.56 -9.74
N GLU A 27 -8.39 1.36 -9.89
CA GLU A 27 -7.17 0.96 -10.59
C GLU A 27 -6.49 -0.20 -9.85
N LEU A 28 -6.43 -0.11 -8.53
CA LEU A 28 -5.81 -1.14 -7.69
C LEU A 28 -6.59 -2.45 -7.75
N THR A 29 -7.91 -2.39 -7.66
CA THR A 29 -8.77 -3.59 -7.77
C THR A 29 -8.71 -4.20 -9.16
N ASP A 30 -8.58 -3.39 -10.21
CA ASP A 30 -8.44 -3.87 -11.58
C ASP A 30 -7.16 -4.68 -11.76
N TYR A 31 -6.02 -4.19 -11.27
CA TYR A 31 -4.76 -4.94 -11.30
C TYR A 31 -4.90 -6.27 -10.56
N TYR A 32 -5.50 -6.24 -9.38
CA TYR A 32 -5.69 -7.46 -8.59
C TYR A 32 -6.59 -8.46 -9.31
N SER A 33 -7.70 -8.02 -9.89
CA SER A 33 -8.63 -8.92 -10.60
C SER A 33 -8.02 -9.54 -11.85
N GLN A 34 -6.96 -8.93 -12.40
CA GLN A 34 -6.19 -9.50 -13.50
C GLN A 34 -5.15 -10.53 -13.04
N GLY A 35 -5.09 -10.82 -11.74
CA GLY A 35 -4.21 -11.83 -11.17
C GLY A 35 -2.91 -11.30 -10.57
N ALA A 36 -2.72 -9.98 -10.51
CA ALA A 36 -1.53 -9.38 -9.93
C ALA A 36 -1.66 -9.17 -8.44
N SER A 37 -0.57 -9.36 -7.70
CA SER A 37 -0.42 -8.74 -6.39
C SER A 37 0.04 -7.30 -6.60
N VAL A 38 -0.44 -6.38 -5.76
CA VAL A 38 -0.21 -4.95 -5.95
C VAL A 38 0.53 -4.38 -4.76
N ILE A 39 1.54 -3.57 -5.04
CA ILE A 39 2.22 -2.74 -4.04
C ILE A 39 1.98 -1.30 -4.46
N TYR A 40 1.39 -0.48 -3.60
CA TYR A 40 1.22 0.93 -3.92
C TYR A 40 1.86 1.83 -2.86
N TYR A 41 2.43 2.91 -3.34
CA TYR A 41 3.09 3.92 -2.54
C TYR A 41 2.07 4.89 -1.94
N GLN A 42 2.31 5.30 -0.70
CA GLN A 42 1.52 6.33 -0.03
C GLN A 42 2.42 7.31 0.70
N HIS A 43 2.41 8.56 0.29
CA HIS A 43 3.11 9.62 1.00
C HIS A 43 2.46 9.89 2.35
N LYS A 44 3.27 10.01 3.41
CA LYS A 44 2.77 10.42 4.72
C LYS A 44 2.71 11.94 4.78
N ALA A 45 1.49 12.48 4.88
CA ALA A 45 1.26 13.90 5.08
C ALA A 45 0.96 14.18 6.55
N ARG A 46 -0.09 14.92 6.83
CA ARG A 46 -0.43 15.43 8.16
C ARG A 46 -1.15 14.44 9.10
N TYR A 47 -1.48 13.25 8.60
CA TYR A 47 -2.19 12.27 9.41
C TYR A 47 -1.25 11.27 10.05
N ASN A 48 -1.72 10.57 11.10
CA ASN A 48 -0.94 9.52 11.75
C ASN A 48 -1.01 8.19 10.97
N ASP A 49 -0.21 7.22 11.42
CA ASP A 49 -0.17 5.90 10.78
C ASP A 49 -1.55 5.22 10.75
N THR A 50 -2.31 5.34 11.82
CA THR A 50 -3.64 4.70 11.92
C THR A 50 -4.59 5.17 10.82
N PHE A 51 -4.53 6.44 10.45
CA PHE A 51 -5.35 6.97 9.36
C PHE A 51 -5.08 6.25 8.05
N TYR A 52 -3.81 6.10 7.70
CA TYR A 52 -3.42 5.46 6.44
C TYR A 52 -3.67 3.95 6.46
N ILE A 53 -3.43 3.29 7.59
CA ILE A 53 -3.72 1.87 7.77
C ILE A 53 -5.21 1.60 7.62
N ASN A 54 -6.06 2.43 8.21
CA ASN A 54 -7.52 2.28 8.12
C ASN A 54 -8.03 2.46 6.69
N ARG A 55 -7.45 3.38 5.93
CA ARG A 55 -7.77 3.54 4.52
C ARG A 55 -7.42 2.30 3.71
N HIS A 56 -6.29 1.67 4.00
CA HIS A 56 -5.91 0.41 3.36
C HIS A 56 -6.85 -0.72 3.74
N LYS A 57 -7.23 -0.82 5.02
CA LYS A 57 -8.21 -1.82 5.49
C LYS A 57 -9.55 -1.63 4.81
N GLU A 58 -9.97 -0.39 4.64
CA GLU A 58 -11.21 -0.08 3.94
C GLU A 58 -11.17 -0.53 2.49
N LEU A 59 -10.05 -0.31 1.81
CA LEU A 59 -9.83 -0.82 0.46
C LEU A 59 -9.91 -2.34 0.43
N LEU A 60 -9.25 -3.03 1.36
CA LEU A 60 -9.24 -4.49 1.43
C LEU A 60 -10.62 -5.08 1.74
N SER A 61 -11.55 -4.29 2.26
CA SER A 61 -12.93 -4.74 2.50
C SER A 61 -13.77 -4.81 1.23
N HIS A 62 -13.24 -4.34 0.09
CA HIS A 62 -13.90 -4.45 -1.21
C HIS A 62 -14.09 -5.93 -1.59
N GLU A 63 -15.27 -6.26 -2.12
CA GLU A 63 -15.61 -7.66 -2.43
C GLU A 63 -14.63 -8.32 -3.41
N MET A 64 -14.07 -7.55 -4.35
CA MET A 64 -13.07 -8.06 -5.31
C MET A 64 -11.74 -8.42 -4.65
N LEU A 65 -11.51 -7.99 -3.42
CA LEU A 65 -10.29 -8.24 -2.66
C LEU A 65 -10.54 -9.18 -1.48
N SER A 66 -11.64 -9.92 -1.49
CA SER A 66 -12.07 -10.76 -0.35
C SER A 66 -11.07 -11.83 0.04
N ASP A 67 -10.25 -12.32 -0.91
CA ASP A 67 -9.22 -13.33 -0.67
C ASP A 67 -7.82 -12.73 -0.51
N ALA A 68 -7.68 -11.41 -0.64
CA ALA A 68 -6.39 -10.74 -0.58
C ALA A 68 -5.86 -10.65 0.86
N ALA A 69 -4.55 -10.86 1.01
CA ALA A 69 -3.86 -10.51 2.23
C ALA A 69 -3.33 -9.07 2.14
N GLY A 70 -3.38 -8.36 3.25
CA GLY A 70 -2.88 -7.00 3.35
C GLY A 70 -1.62 -6.91 4.18
N LEU A 71 -0.75 -5.95 3.83
CA LEU A 71 0.47 -5.68 4.56
C LEU A 71 0.84 -4.22 4.37
N CYS A 72 1.49 -3.63 5.36
CA CYS A 72 2.01 -2.26 5.27
C CYS A 72 3.43 -2.21 5.79
N ILE A 73 4.32 -1.61 5.01
CA ILE A 73 5.68 -1.29 5.41
C ILE A 73 5.87 0.22 5.36
N LYS A 74 6.43 0.77 6.43
CA LYS A 74 6.72 2.19 6.53
C LYS A 74 8.21 2.42 6.37
N PHE A 75 8.59 3.29 5.44
CA PHE A 75 9.96 3.78 5.30
C PHE A 75 10.11 5.03 6.14
N ILE A 76 11.10 5.05 7.05
CA ILE A 76 11.19 6.04 8.11
C ILE A 76 12.15 7.19 7.78
N PRO A 77 13.34 6.96 7.17
CA PRO A 77 14.34 8.02 7.00
C PRO A 77 13.86 9.19 6.13
N ILE A 78 14.28 10.40 6.50
CA ILE A 78 14.06 11.65 5.78
C ILE A 78 12.58 12.00 5.69
N SER A 79 11.88 11.46 4.68
CA SER A 79 10.47 11.68 4.42
C SER A 79 9.73 10.36 4.60
N GLN A 80 8.85 10.28 5.59
CA GLN A 80 8.14 9.05 5.88
C GLN A 80 7.13 8.72 4.79
N ARG A 81 7.07 7.43 4.43
CA ARG A 81 6.18 6.93 3.38
C ARG A 81 5.81 5.49 3.66
N TYR A 82 4.70 5.07 3.06
CA TYR A 82 4.18 3.72 3.22
C TYR A 82 4.22 2.99 1.90
N TYR A 83 4.42 1.67 1.99
CA TYR A 83 4.19 0.73 0.90
C TYR A 83 3.12 -0.24 1.36
N PHE A 84 1.95 -0.16 0.73
CA PHE A 84 0.83 -1.02 1.03
C PHE A 84 0.75 -2.16 0.02
N PHE A 85 0.49 -3.36 0.53
CA PHE A 85 0.45 -4.58 -0.26
C PHE A 85 -0.96 -5.11 -0.33
N ILE A 86 -1.37 -5.53 -1.52
CA ILE A 86 -2.58 -6.30 -1.78
C ILE A 86 -2.10 -7.60 -2.40
N ILE A 87 -2.17 -8.69 -1.65
CA ILE A 87 -1.42 -9.92 -1.96
C ILE A 87 -2.38 -11.03 -2.39
N GLN A 88 -2.15 -11.57 -3.60
CA GLN A 88 -2.80 -12.80 -4.05
C GLN A 88 -2.41 -13.97 -3.14
N PRO A 89 -3.34 -14.88 -2.82
CA PRO A 89 -3.03 -16.05 -1.98
C PRO A 89 -1.82 -16.85 -2.47
N ARG A 90 -1.69 -17.02 -3.79
CA ARG A 90 -0.57 -17.78 -4.40
C ARG A 90 0.78 -17.11 -4.25
N HIS A 91 0.82 -15.79 -3.98
CA HIS A 91 2.05 -15.03 -3.81
C HIS A 91 2.43 -14.81 -2.34
N SER A 92 1.56 -15.21 -1.42
CA SER A 92 1.68 -14.85 0.00
C SER A 92 2.97 -15.36 0.62
N GLU A 93 3.32 -16.61 0.40
CA GLU A 93 4.53 -17.21 0.95
C GLU A 93 5.80 -16.54 0.39
N MET A 94 5.85 -16.34 -0.91
CA MET A 94 7.00 -15.71 -1.57
C MET A 94 7.23 -14.29 -1.04
N ILE A 95 6.16 -13.49 -0.96
CA ILE A 95 6.25 -12.10 -0.51
C ILE A 95 6.66 -12.06 0.97
N GLN A 96 6.08 -12.93 1.81
CA GLN A 96 6.43 -12.98 3.23
C GLN A 96 7.91 -13.33 3.40
N ASN A 97 8.42 -14.28 2.63
CA ASN A 97 9.84 -14.66 2.68
C ASN A 97 10.75 -13.49 2.28
N GLN A 98 10.40 -12.73 1.26
CA GLN A 98 11.17 -11.57 0.83
C GLN A 98 11.18 -10.47 1.90
N ILE A 99 10.04 -10.22 2.55
CA ILE A 99 9.94 -9.25 3.63
C ILE A 99 10.77 -9.70 4.83
N ASP A 100 10.69 -10.98 5.19
CA ASP A 100 11.48 -11.53 6.29
C ASP A 100 12.98 -11.37 6.04
N MET A 101 13.43 -11.60 4.81
CA MET A 101 14.83 -11.38 4.42
C MET A 101 15.23 -9.92 4.57
N MET A 102 14.40 -8.99 4.11
CA MET A 102 14.66 -7.56 4.23
C MET A 102 14.73 -7.14 5.70
N MET A 103 13.80 -7.60 6.53
CA MET A 103 13.75 -7.27 7.95
C MET A 103 14.83 -7.96 8.78
N SER A 104 15.52 -8.95 8.22
CA SER A 104 16.69 -9.60 8.82
C SER A 104 18.01 -8.96 8.39
N SER A 105 17.97 -8.06 7.42
CA SER A 105 19.14 -7.35 6.88
C SER A 105 19.36 -6.01 7.59
N GLU A 106 20.39 -5.28 7.17
CA GLU A 106 20.64 -3.92 7.67
C GLU A 106 19.52 -2.95 7.33
N TRP A 107 18.74 -3.23 6.30
CA TRP A 107 17.60 -2.41 5.90
C TRP A 107 16.50 -2.34 6.98
N ARG A 108 16.50 -3.26 7.95
CA ARG A 108 15.53 -3.23 9.06
C ARG A 108 15.52 -1.90 9.82
N LYS A 109 16.64 -1.16 9.78
CA LYS A 109 16.75 0.15 10.45
C LYS A 109 15.92 1.22 9.76
N CYS A 110 15.61 1.03 8.48
CA CYS A 110 14.89 2.00 7.65
C CYS A 110 13.40 1.71 7.55
N PHE A 111 12.95 0.52 7.92
CA PHE A 111 11.58 0.09 7.72
C PHE A 111 10.93 -0.37 9.02
N ALA A 112 9.63 -0.12 9.12
CA ALA A 112 8.77 -0.68 10.16
C ALA A 112 7.64 -1.46 9.51
N LEU A 113 7.41 -2.68 9.99
CA LEU A 113 6.25 -3.47 9.56
C LEU A 113 5.05 -3.05 10.40
N LEU A 114 4.03 -2.51 9.73
CA LEU A 114 2.79 -2.06 10.36
C LEU A 114 1.67 -3.07 10.07
N LYS A 115 0.70 -3.11 10.94
CA LYS A 115 -0.45 -4.03 10.79
C LYS A 115 -1.76 -3.29 10.77
#